data_81980d8527d3e40513704c219c8afc7c
#
_entry.id   81980d8527d3e40513704c219c8afc7c
#
_cell.length_a   1.000
_cell.length_b   1.000
_cell.length_c   1.000
_cell.angle_alpha   90.00
_cell.angle_beta   90.00
_cell.angle_gamma   90.00
#
_symmetry.space_group_name_H-M   'P 1'
#
loop_
_entity.id
_entity.type
_entity.pdbx_description
1 polymer ?
#
loop_
_entity_poly.entity_id
_entity_poly.type
_entity_poly.pdbx_seq_one_letter_code
_entity_poly.pdbx_strand_id
1 'polypeptide(L)'
;SILEENGDAIIENSDSVVAEIDMDEEIVEKVVYLCQKHNKKLFGVVSNMNIAIERKDLLKQFDCLICNQLESSILFSRDFKEISAEELSHTLIDELQQSEFNSLIVTLGEAGSLYVKNNGESGFCQARQIEVKDTTGAGDAFFAGVAIGMTYGKELKEEYA
;
A
#
# COMPACT_ATOMS: atom_id res chain seq x y z
N SER A 1 18.10 5.27 -17.88
CA SER A 1 17.00 5.94 -17.13
C SER A 1 17.56 6.68 -15.91
N ILE A 2 16.81 7.61 -15.35
CA ILE A 2 17.23 8.34 -14.13
C ILE A 2 17.60 7.37 -13.00
N LEU A 3 16.87 6.27 -12.85
CA LEU A 3 17.18 5.25 -11.86
C LEU A 3 18.47 4.48 -12.12
N GLU A 4 18.87 4.32 -13.37
CA GLU A 4 20.15 3.68 -13.70
C GLU A 4 21.34 4.60 -13.42
N GLU A 5 21.22 5.88 -13.72
CA GLU A 5 22.31 6.84 -13.61
C GLU A 5 22.45 7.43 -12.20
N ASN A 6 21.33 7.71 -11.53
CA ASN A 6 21.28 8.46 -10.27
C ASN A 6 20.48 7.78 -9.16
N GLY A 7 19.89 6.61 -9.41
CA GLY A 7 18.97 5.94 -8.48
C GLY A 7 19.58 5.71 -7.09
N ASP A 8 20.84 5.32 -7.03
CA ASP A 8 21.57 5.13 -5.78
C ASP A 8 21.55 6.40 -4.92
N ALA A 9 21.98 7.51 -5.50
CA ALA A 9 22.07 8.79 -4.76
C ALA A 9 20.67 9.34 -4.38
N ILE A 10 19.69 9.17 -5.27
CA ILE A 10 18.32 9.63 -5.01
C ILE A 10 17.73 8.88 -3.82
N ILE A 11 17.80 7.53 -3.83
CA ILE A 11 17.21 6.70 -2.77
C ILE A 11 17.99 6.83 -1.47
N GLU A 12 19.31 6.89 -1.51
CA GLU A 12 20.13 7.13 -0.33
C GLU A 12 19.76 8.41 0.42
N ASN A 13 19.45 9.48 -0.31
CA ASN A 13 19.09 10.78 0.26
C ASN A 13 17.58 10.98 0.51
N SER A 14 16.74 9.99 0.26
CA SER A 14 15.31 10.05 0.58
C SER A 14 15.02 9.55 1.98
N ASP A 15 13.94 10.02 2.61
CA ASP A 15 13.46 9.50 3.90
C ASP A 15 12.71 8.18 3.72
N SER A 16 11.95 8.06 2.64
CA SER A 16 11.24 6.85 2.20
C SER A 16 11.01 6.89 0.70
N VAL A 17 10.55 5.80 0.15
CA VAL A 17 10.23 5.66 -1.27
C VAL A 17 8.78 5.23 -1.44
N VAL A 18 8.11 5.87 -2.37
CA VAL A 18 6.75 5.54 -2.80
C VAL A 18 6.82 5.08 -4.24
N ALA A 19 6.26 3.92 -4.51
CA ALA A 19 6.22 3.35 -5.84
C ALA A 19 4.78 3.01 -6.25
N GLU A 20 4.38 3.45 -7.41
CA GLU A 20 3.17 2.97 -8.07
C GLU A 20 3.51 1.68 -8.83
N ILE A 21 2.79 0.59 -8.51
CA ILE A 21 3.08 -0.73 -9.08
C ILE A 21 2.30 -0.88 -10.41
N ASP A 22 2.52 0.08 -11.31
CA ASP A 22 2.08 0.06 -12.71
C ASP A 22 3.24 0.24 -13.68
N MET A 23 4.44 0.47 -13.14
CA MET A 23 5.68 0.60 -13.88
C MET A 23 6.14 -0.74 -14.45
N ASP A 24 7.12 -0.69 -15.37
CA ASP A 24 7.79 -1.90 -15.84
C ASP A 24 8.40 -2.69 -14.67
N GLU A 25 8.29 -4.01 -14.75
CA GLU A 25 8.76 -4.94 -13.71
C GLU A 25 10.22 -4.70 -13.33
N GLU A 26 11.09 -4.48 -14.31
CA GLU A 26 12.51 -4.17 -14.08
C GLU A 26 12.73 -2.91 -13.25
N ILE A 27 11.84 -1.92 -13.39
CA ILE A 27 11.88 -0.68 -12.61
C ILE A 27 11.50 -0.98 -11.16
N VAL A 28 10.42 -1.75 -10.94
CA VAL A 28 9.99 -2.15 -9.59
C VAL A 28 11.09 -2.95 -8.89
N GLU A 29 11.69 -3.92 -9.57
CA GLU A 29 12.84 -4.69 -9.05
C GLU A 29 14.01 -3.78 -8.63
N LYS A 30 14.34 -2.82 -9.48
CA LYS A 30 15.41 -1.88 -9.20
C LYS A 30 15.12 -1.00 -7.99
N VAL A 31 13.89 -0.50 -7.86
CA VAL A 31 13.46 0.29 -6.70
C VAL A 31 13.54 -0.55 -5.43
N VAL A 32 13.02 -1.77 -5.44
CA VAL A 32 13.10 -2.71 -4.30
C VAL A 32 14.56 -2.95 -3.90
N TYR A 33 15.42 -3.27 -4.86
CA TYR A 33 16.85 -3.49 -4.60
C TYR A 33 17.52 -2.27 -3.94
N LEU A 34 17.26 -1.07 -4.47
CA LEU A 34 17.87 0.15 -3.94
C LEU A 34 17.34 0.51 -2.54
N CYS A 35 16.05 0.30 -2.28
CA CYS A 35 15.47 0.50 -0.96
C CYS A 35 16.09 -0.43 0.08
N GLN A 36 16.27 -1.71 -0.27
CA GLN A 36 16.94 -2.68 0.61
C GLN A 36 18.40 -2.29 0.85
N LYS A 37 19.13 -1.93 -0.21
CA LYS A 37 20.54 -1.51 -0.12
C LYS A 37 20.75 -0.34 0.84
N HIS A 38 19.85 0.64 0.80
CA HIS A 38 19.93 1.86 1.61
C HIS A 38 19.06 1.83 2.88
N ASN A 39 18.45 0.68 3.18
CA ASN A 39 17.56 0.48 4.33
C ASN A 39 16.46 1.55 4.40
N LYS A 40 15.79 1.80 3.27
CA LYS A 40 14.70 2.77 3.15
C LYS A 40 13.36 2.08 3.19
N LYS A 41 12.39 2.73 3.86
CA LYS A 41 10.99 2.29 3.82
C LYS A 41 10.45 2.41 2.39
N LEU A 42 9.71 1.39 1.97
CA LEU A 42 9.12 1.31 0.65
C LEU A 42 7.61 1.11 0.75
N PHE A 43 6.85 2.03 0.20
CA PHE A 43 5.39 1.99 0.15
C PHE A 43 4.92 1.80 -1.29
N GLY A 44 3.89 0.97 -1.51
CA GLY A 44 3.40 0.63 -2.85
C GLY A 44 1.91 0.87 -3.05
N VAL A 45 1.54 1.52 -4.15
CA VAL A 45 0.16 1.53 -4.65
C VAL A 45 0.01 0.38 -5.64
N VAL A 46 -0.94 -0.50 -5.37
CA VAL A 46 -1.22 -1.66 -6.23
C VAL A 46 -2.26 -1.27 -7.26
N SER A 47 -1.82 -0.78 -8.41
CA SER A 47 -2.69 -0.37 -9.51
C SER A 47 -2.64 -1.33 -10.70
N ASN A 48 -1.50 -1.96 -10.97
CA ASN A 48 -1.35 -2.99 -11.99
C ASN A 48 -1.46 -4.40 -11.40
N MET A 49 -2.60 -5.03 -11.59
CA MET A 49 -2.88 -6.35 -11.01
C MET A 49 -2.04 -7.47 -11.63
N ASN A 50 -1.52 -7.33 -12.86
CA ASN A 50 -0.69 -8.36 -13.46
C ASN A 50 0.62 -8.52 -12.69
N ILE A 51 1.34 -7.41 -12.46
CA ILE A 51 2.57 -7.43 -11.65
C ILE A 51 2.26 -7.90 -10.23
N ALA A 52 1.17 -7.40 -9.64
CA ALA A 52 0.79 -7.75 -8.29
C ALA A 52 0.52 -9.25 -8.08
N ILE A 53 -0.02 -9.93 -9.09
CA ILE A 53 -0.29 -11.37 -9.03
C ILE A 53 0.94 -12.19 -9.37
N GLU A 54 1.67 -11.82 -10.42
CA GLU A 54 2.79 -12.60 -10.94
C GLU A 54 4.06 -12.43 -10.11
N ARG A 55 4.25 -11.24 -9.50
CA ARG A 55 5.46 -10.89 -8.75
C ARG A 55 5.19 -10.62 -7.27
N LYS A 56 4.46 -11.52 -6.62
CA LYS A 56 4.23 -11.48 -5.17
C LYS A 56 5.54 -11.47 -4.36
N ASP A 57 6.60 -12.01 -4.92
CA ASP A 57 7.95 -11.94 -4.36
C ASP A 57 8.46 -10.52 -4.18
N LEU A 58 8.17 -9.62 -5.11
CA LEU A 58 8.49 -8.19 -4.99
C LEU A 58 7.59 -7.50 -3.95
N LEU A 59 6.29 -7.82 -3.94
CA LEU A 59 5.34 -7.18 -3.01
C LEU A 59 5.67 -7.46 -1.55
N LYS A 60 6.26 -8.60 -1.22
CA LYS A 60 6.75 -8.93 0.14
C LYS A 60 7.80 -7.96 0.66
N GLN A 61 8.48 -7.24 -0.22
CA GLN A 61 9.55 -6.32 0.13
C GLN A 61 9.04 -4.90 0.49
N PHE A 62 7.75 -4.66 0.30
CA PHE A 62 7.13 -3.39 0.66
C PHE A 62 6.76 -3.37 2.15
N ASP A 63 6.99 -2.25 2.82
CA ASP A 63 6.58 -2.05 4.21
C ASP A 63 5.05 -1.92 4.32
N CYS A 64 4.42 -1.28 3.33
CA CYS A 64 2.98 -1.19 3.24
C CYS A 64 2.53 -1.16 1.78
N LEU A 65 1.49 -1.92 1.48
CA LEU A 65 0.78 -1.88 0.21
C LEU A 65 -0.54 -1.13 0.40
N ILE A 66 -0.95 -0.39 -0.62
CA ILE A 66 -2.23 0.32 -0.63
C ILE A 66 -2.99 -0.04 -1.89
N CYS A 67 -4.25 -0.39 -1.74
CA CYS A 67 -5.16 -0.74 -2.83
C CYS A 67 -6.60 -0.38 -2.46
N ASN A 68 -7.50 -0.44 -3.43
CA ASN A 68 -8.93 -0.40 -3.16
C ASN A 68 -9.49 -1.81 -2.90
N GLN A 69 -10.77 -1.89 -2.52
CA GLN A 69 -11.45 -3.15 -2.23
C GLN A 69 -11.48 -4.12 -3.41
N LEU A 70 -11.65 -3.61 -4.64
CA LEU A 70 -11.65 -4.45 -5.84
C LEU A 70 -10.25 -5.01 -6.12
N GLU A 71 -9.23 -4.19 -6.03
CA GLU A 71 -7.83 -4.59 -6.19
C GLU A 71 -7.42 -5.61 -5.13
N SER A 72 -7.83 -5.44 -3.88
CA SER A 72 -7.59 -6.43 -2.83
C SER A 72 -8.29 -7.77 -3.12
N SER A 73 -9.50 -7.73 -3.66
CA SER A 73 -10.23 -8.94 -4.08
C SER A 73 -9.46 -9.72 -5.15
N ILE A 74 -8.88 -9.01 -6.12
CA ILE A 74 -8.09 -9.61 -7.19
C ILE A 74 -6.75 -10.14 -6.65
N LEU A 75 -6.06 -9.34 -5.83
CA LEU A 75 -4.75 -9.68 -5.24
C LEU A 75 -4.79 -11.01 -4.46
N PHE A 76 -5.87 -11.23 -3.72
CA PHE A 76 -6.05 -12.44 -2.91
C PHE A 76 -6.98 -13.49 -3.56
N SER A 77 -7.49 -13.23 -4.76
CA SER A 77 -8.42 -14.12 -5.47
C SER A 77 -9.66 -14.47 -4.64
N ARG A 78 -10.21 -13.46 -3.95
CA ARG A 78 -11.41 -13.56 -3.11
C ARG A 78 -12.42 -12.47 -3.44
N ASP A 79 -13.70 -12.73 -3.19
CA ASP A 79 -14.75 -11.70 -3.32
C ASP A 79 -14.98 -11.00 -1.97
N PHE A 80 -14.72 -9.70 -1.92
CA PHE A 80 -14.89 -8.87 -0.73
C PHE A 80 -16.05 -7.87 -0.85
N LYS A 81 -16.95 -8.03 -1.83
CA LYS A 81 -17.98 -7.00 -2.13
C LYS A 81 -19.01 -6.79 -1.02
N GLU A 82 -19.45 -7.86 -0.37
CA GLU A 82 -20.55 -7.83 0.62
C GLU A 82 -20.07 -8.26 2.02
N ILE A 83 -18.84 -7.98 2.35
CA ILE A 83 -18.23 -8.34 3.62
C ILE A 83 -18.21 -7.12 4.55
N SER A 84 -18.47 -7.32 5.84
CA SER A 84 -18.32 -6.25 6.82
C SER A 84 -16.85 -5.84 7.01
N ALA A 85 -16.61 -4.61 7.47
CA ALA A 85 -15.24 -4.15 7.72
C ALA A 85 -14.50 -5.02 8.76
N GLU A 86 -15.20 -5.52 9.76
CA GLU A 86 -14.64 -6.43 10.77
C GLU A 86 -14.23 -7.77 10.16
N GLU A 87 -15.11 -8.37 9.38
CA GLU A 87 -14.87 -9.66 8.72
C GLU A 87 -13.78 -9.52 7.63
N LEU A 88 -13.77 -8.39 6.90
CA LEU A 88 -12.71 -8.06 5.95
C LEU A 88 -11.36 -7.95 6.65
N SER A 89 -11.32 -7.30 7.82
CA SER A 89 -10.10 -7.16 8.62
C SER A 89 -9.51 -8.51 8.99
N HIS A 90 -10.31 -9.41 9.54
CA HIS A 90 -9.85 -10.75 9.92
C HIS A 90 -9.34 -11.54 8.71
N THR A 91 -10.11 -11.50 7.61
CA THR A 91 -9.73 -12.20 6.39
C THR A 91 -8.42 -11.66 5.81
N LEU A 92 -8.24 -10.34 5.77
CA LEU A 92 -7.02 -9.73 5.25
C LEU A 92 -5.80 -10.00 6.13
N ILE A 93 -5.94 -10.10 7.46
CA ILE A 93 -4.84 -10.52 8.35
C ILE A 93 -4.36 -11.92 7.98
N ASP A 94 -5.29 -12.87 7.79
CA ASP A 94 -4.96 -14.23 7.39
C ASP A 94 -4.26 -14.26 6.02
N GLU A 95 -4.75 -13.46 5.06
CA GLU A 95 -4.14 -13.34 3.73
C GLU A 95 -2.73 -12.74 3.78
N LEU A 96 -2.51 -11.71 4.61
CA LEU A 96 -1.17 -11.12 4.79
C LEU A 96 -0.19 -12.15 5.35
N GLN A 97 -0.61 -12.93 6.34
CA GLN A 97 0.24 -13.97 6.94
C GLN A 97 0.59 -15.06 5.94
N GLN A 98 -0.39 -15.53 5.14
CA GLN A 98 -0.17 -16.55 4.11
C GLN A 98 0.71 -16.05 2.96
N SER A 99 0.54 -14.79 2.58
CA SER A 99 1.31 -14.14 1.51
C SER A 99 2.65 -13.60 1.96
N GLU A 100 2.92 -13.56 3.29
CA GLU A 100 4.10 -12.93 3.89
C GLU A 100 4.22 -11.43 3.57
N PHE A 101 3.09 -10.74 3.33
CA PHE A 101 3.08 -9.29 3.18
C PHE A 101 3.13 -8.62 4.56
N ASN A 102 3.74 -7.45 4.66
CA ASN A 102 3.94 -6.77 5.94
C ASN A 102 2.68 -6.06 6.43
N SER A 103 2.14 -5.17 5.63
CA SER A 103 0.90 -4.44 5.94
C SER A 103 0.16 -4.04 4.68
N LEU A 104 -1.14 -3.82 4.82
CA LEU A 104 -2.03 -3.43 3.75
C LEU A 104 -3.01 -2.37 4.23
N ILE A 105 -3.26 -1.39 3.39
CA ILE A 105 -4.36 -0.45 3.56
C ILE A 105 -5.32 -0.63 2.39
N VAL A 106 -6.60 -0.82 2.72
CA VAL A 106 -7.67 -0.96 1.74
C VAL A 106 -8.62 0.22 1.83
N THR A 107 -8.74 0.98 0.74
CA THR A 107 -9.74 2.05 0.65
C THR A 107 -11.09 1.47 0.29
N LEU A 108 -12.13 1.92 1.00
CA LEU A 108 -13.51 1.44 0.90
C LEU A 108 -14.47 2.56 0.41
N GLY A 109 -13.94 3.52 -0.33
CA GLY A 109 -14.70 4.66 -0.84
C GLY A 109 -15.32 5.50 0.27
N GLU A 110 -16.62 5.73 0.20
CA GLU A 110 -17.36 6.55 1.18
C GLU A 110 -17.42 5.92 2.59
N ALA A 111 -17.16 4.63 2.72
CA ALA A 111 -17.09 3.97 4.02
C ALA A 111 -15.80 4.34 4.79
N GLY A 112 -14.71 4.63 4.09
CA GLY A 112 -13.44 4.98 4.71
C GLY A 112 -12.29 4.10 4.26
N SER A 113 -11.46 3.67 5.20
CA SER A 113 -10.32 2.81 4.93
C SER A 113 -10.04 1.86 6.10
N LEU A 114 -9.48 0.72 5.76
CA LEU A 114 -9.07 -0.33 6.70
C LEU A 114 -7.56 -0.53 6.57
N TYR A 115 -6.84 -0.54 7.69
CA TYR A 115 -5.47 -1.01 7.70
C TYR A 115 -5.35 -2.35 8.44
N VAL A 116 -4.45 -3.19 7.98
CA VAL A 116 -4.11 -4.48 8.58
C VAL A 116 -2.62 -4.72 8.53
N LYS A 117 -2.08 -5.39 9.56
CA LYS A 117 -0.69 -5.83 9.62
C LYS A 117 -0.63 -7.34 9.82
N ASN A 118 0.42 -7.97 9.36
CA ASN A 118 0.62 -9.42 9.51
C ASN A 118 0.79 -9.88 10.96
N ASN A 119 1.03 -8.98 11.89
CA ASN A 119 1.09 -9.25 13.34
C ASN A 119 -0.30 -9.33 14.00
N GLY A 120 -1.38 -9.14 13.23
CA GLY A 120 -2.77 -9.14 13.72
C GLY A 120 -3.31 -7.76 14.09
N GLU A 121 -2.50 -6.72 14.02
CA GLU A 121 -2.97 -5.35 14.26
C GLU A 121 -3.84 -4.88 13.10
N SER A 122 -4.96 -4.24 13.43
CA SER A 122 -5.86 -3.64 12.44
C SER A 122 -6.60 -2.45 13.01
N GLY A 123 -7.14 -1.62 12.12
CA GLY A 123 -8.03 -0.53 12.50
C GLY A 123 -8.79 0.00 11.29
N PHE A 124 -9.89 0.67 11.57
CA PHE A 124 -10.77 1.26 10.58
C PHE A 124 -10.90 2.75 10.80
N CYS A 125 -10.77 3.51 9.72
CA CYS A 125 -11.03 4.94 9.72
C CYS A 125 -12.24 5.24 8.85
N GLN A 126 -13.26 5.81 9.45
CA GLN A 126 -14.46 6.23 8.72
C GLN A 126 -14.16 7.47 7.87
N ALA A 127 -14.63 7.49 6.62
CA ALA A 127 -14.50 8.66 5.79
C ALA A 127 -15.27 9.86 6.37
N ARG A 128 -14.68 11.05 6.25
CA ARG A 128 -15.39 12.29 6.57
C ARG A 128 -16.45 12.54 5.50
N GLN A 129 -17.67 12.86 5.92
CA GLN A 129 -18.71 13.25 5.00
C GLN A 129 -18.42 14.66 4.47
N ILE A 130 -18.18 14.75 3.19
CA ILE A 130 -17.93 15.99 2.46
C ILE A 130 -18.80 16.04 1.21
N GLU A 131 -19.06 17.23 0.70
CA GLU A 131 -19.67 17.40 -0.61
C GLU A 131 -18.63 17.09 -1.68
N VAL A 132 -18.78 15.93 -2.35
CA VAL A 132 -17.85 15.49 -3.38
C VAL A 132 -18.13 16.26 -4.68
N LYS A 133 -17.12 16.99 -5.17
CA LYS A 133 -17.17 17.67 -6.48
C LYS A 133 -16.46 16.88 -7.57
N ASP A 134 -15.35 16.26 -7.24
CA ASP A 134 -14.53 15.41 -8.11
C ASP A 134 -13.77 14.41 -7.24
N THR A 135 -13.62 13.18 -7.71
CA THR A 135 -12.86 12.11 -7.03
C THR A 135 -11.48 11.89 -7.62
N THR A 136 -11.15 12.60 -8.71
CA THR A 136 -9.84 12.47 -9.38
C THR A 136 -8.72 12.87 -8.42
N GLY A 137 -7.74 11.98 -8.24
CA GLY A 137 -6.60 12.20 -7.35
C GLY A 137 -6.89 12.02 -5.84
N ALA A 138 -8.13 11.66 -5.46
CA ALA A 138 -8.44 11.42 -4.05
C ALA A 138 -7.61 10.25 -3.48
N GLY A 139 -7.43 9.18 -4.26
CA GLY A 139 -6.57 8.05 -3.92
C GLY A 139 -5.12 8.48 -3.75
N ASP A 140 -4.59 9.27 -4.68
CA ASP A 140 -3.21 9.76 -4.65
C ASP A 140 -2.95 10.65 -3.44
N ALA A 141 -3.89 11.56 -3.13
CA ALA A 141 -3.80 12.43 -1.95
C ALA A 141 -3.83 11.62 -0.64
N PHE A 142 -4.72 10.64 -0.54
CA PHE A 142 -4.81 9.72 0.60
C PHE A 142 -3.49 8.98 0.78
N PHE A 143 -2.98 8.41 -0.30
CA PHE A 143 -1.75 7.66 -0.30
C PHE A 143 -0.53 8.51 0.11
N ALA A 144 -0.42 9.73 -0.42
CA ALA A 144 0.64 10.65 -0.03
C ALA A 144 0.60 10.96 1.47
N GLY A 145 -0.59 11.17 2.03
CA GLY A 145 -0.79 11.38 3.46
C GLY A 145 -0.29 10.19 4.30
N VAL A 146 -0.70 8.99 3.92
CA VAL A 146 -0.27 7.75 4.59
C VAL A 146 1.26 7.58 4.54
N ALA A 147 1.86 7.73 3.36
CA ALA A 147 3.30 7.59 3.19
C ALA A 147 4.10 8.59 4.05
N ILE A 148 3.66 9.84 4.11
CA ILE A 148 4.26 10.87 4.96
C ILE A 148 4.15 10.48 6.44
N GLY A 149 2.95 10.12 6.91
CA GLY A 149 2.74 9.72 8.29
C GLY A 149 3.62 8.55 8.71
N MET A 150 3.62 7.46 7.94
CA MET A 150 4.44 6.28 8.20
C MET A 150 5.95 6.57 8.12
N THR A 151 6.38 7.49 7.27
CA THR A 151 7.78 7.91 7.16
C THR A 151 8.26 8.56 8.44
N TYR A 152 7.45 9.44 9.03
CA TYR A 152 7.78 10.16 10.25
C TYR A 152 7.36 9.44 11.54
N GLY A 153 7.06 8.15 11.45
CA GLY A 153 6.86 7.27 12.60
C GLY A 153 5.55 7.47 13.34
N LYS A 154 4.54 8.05 12.68
CA LYS A 154 3.17 8.05 13.22
C LYS A 154 2.59 6.64 13.13
N GLU A 155 1.86 6.25 14.15
CA GLU A 155 1.10 5.01 14.09
C GLU A 155 -0.11 5.17 13.18
N LEU A 156 -0.49 4.10 12.46
CA LEU A 156 -1.63 4.14 11.53
C LEU A 156 -2.93 4.63 12.20
N LYS A 157 -3.08 4.43 13.51
CA LYS A 157 -4.20 4.99 14.28
C LYS A 157 -4.23 6.51 14.37
N GLU A 158 -3.06 7.15 14.39
CA GLU A 158 -2.92 8.60 14.49
C GLU A 158 -3.09 9.29 13.14
N GLU A 159 -2.77 8.59 12.05
CA GLU A 159 -2.88 9.11 10.69
C GLU A 159 -4.32 9.27 10.23
N TYR A 160 -5.23 8.49 10.83
CA TYR A 160 -6.65 8.48 10.51
C TYR A 160 -7.51 9.39 11.41
N ALA A 161 -6.93 10.07 12.39
CA ALA A 161 -7.62 11.02 13.26
C ALA A 161 -7.57 12.44 12.70
#